data_2148a65750fff938a0665d70f092023c
#
_entry.id   2148a65750fff938a0665d70f092023c
#
_cell.length_a   1.000
_cell.length_b   1.000
_cell.length_c   1.000
_cell.angle_alpha   90.00
_cell.angle_beta   90.00
_cell.angle_gamma   90.00
#
_symmetry.space_group_name_H-M   'P 1'
#
loop_
_entity.id
_entity.type
_entity.pdbx_description
1 polymer ?
#
loop_
_entity_poly.entity_id
_entity_poly.type
_entity_poly.pdbx_seq_one_letter_code
_entity_poly.pdbx_strand_id
1 'polypeptide(L)'
;IIKVTSTAICGSDLHLIHGFIPNLHEDYVIGHEPMGIVEEVGPGVTQVKKGDRVIIPFTIACGECFFCKNQLESQCDQSNDNGEMGAYFGYSGHTGGYPGGQAEYL
;
A
#
# COMPACT_ATOMS: atom_id res chain seq x y z
N ILE A 1 0.06 -12.03 -3.06
CA ILE A 1 -0.71 -11.52 -4.21
C ILE A 1 -2.17 -11.50 -3.83
N ILE A 2 -2.81 -10.37 -4.03
CA ILE A 2 -4.23 -10.18 -3.76
C ILE A 2 -4.95 -9.94 -5.10
N LYS A 3 -6.00 -10.70 -5.37
CA LYS A 3 -6.94 -10.41 -6.44
C LYS A 3 -7.93 -9.37 -5.94
N VAL A 4 -7.84 -8.15 -6.45
CA VAL A 4 -8.69 -7.05 -6.02
C VAL A 4 -10.14 -7.29 -6.45
N THR A 5 -11.06 -7.17 -5.53
CA THR A 5 -12.50 -7.31 -5.79
C THR A 5 -13.26 -5.99 -5.70
N SER A 6 -12.72 -5.07 -4.94
CA SER A 6 -13.27 -3.72 -4.78
C SER A 6 -12.15 -2.76 -4.38
N THR A 7 -12.24 -1.52 -4.82
CA THR A 7 -11.39 -0.43 -4.36
C THR A 7 -12.22 0.84 -4.30
N ALA A 8 -11.93 1.71 -3.35
CA ALA A 8 -12.54 3.03 -3.32
C ALA A 8 -11.68 4.03 -4.09
N ILE A 9 -12.33 5.07 -4.59
CA ILE A 9 -11.67 6.28 -5.09
C ILE A 9 -11.79 7.33 -4.00
N CYS A 10 -10.66 7.69 -3.42
CA CYS A 10 -10.57 8.67 -2.37
C CYS A 10 -10.37 10.09 -2.93
N GLY A 11 -10.69 11.11 -2.16
CA GLY A 11 -10.39 12.50 -2.54
C GLY A 11 -8.90 12.77 -2.76
N SER A 12 -8.02 12.02 -2.10
CA SER A 12 -6.57 12.13 -2.29
C SER A 12 -6.11 11.60 -3.65
N ASP A 13 -6.80 10.65 -4.28
CA ASP A 13 -6.53 10.23 -5.66
C ASP A 13 -6.72 11.39 -6.63
N LEU A 14 -7.72 12.24 -6.39
CA LEU A 14 -7.93 13.45 -7.19
C LEU A 14 -6.79 14.46 -7.04
N HIS A 15 -6.20 14.58 -5.84
CA HIS A 15 -5.02 15.41 -5.62
C HIS A 15 -3.80 14.92 -6.40
N LEU A 16 -3.63 13.61 -6.51
CA LEU A 16 -2.60 13.01 -7.34
C LEU A 16 -2.81 13.34 -8.81
N ILE A 17 -4.02 13.09 -9.33
CA ILE A 17 -4.38 13.35 -10.74
C ILE A 17 -4.26 14.83 -11.11
N HIS A 18 -4.62 15.72 -10.21
CA HIS A 18 -4.52 17.16 -10.42
C HIS A 18 -3.09 17.73 -10.22
N GLY A 19 -2.11 16.87 -9.88
CA GLY A 19 -0.72 17.28 -9.72
C GLY A 19 -0.42 18.07 -8.44
N PHE A 20 -1.29 18.01 -7.43
CA PHE A 20 -1.03 18.64 -6.14
C PHE A 20 0.03 17.90 -5.32
N ILE A 21 0.22 16.62 -5.61
CA ILE A 21 1.24 15.77 -4.98
C ILE A 21 2.30 15.45 -6.05
N PRO A 22 3.55 15.84 -5.83
CA PRO A 22 4.61 15.62 -6.81
C PRO A 22 5.03 14.15 -6.91
N ASN A 23 5.80 13.85 -7.96
CA ASN A 23 6.40 12.52 -8.20
C ASN A 23 5.37 11.40 -8.48
N LEU A 24 4.25 11.73 -9.11
CA LEU A 24 3.43 10.75 -9.79
C LEU A 24 3.98 10.55 -11.21
N HIS A 25 4.38 9.33 -11.54
CA HIS A 25 4.86 8.97 -12.88
C HIS A 25 3.69 8.57 -13.77
N GLU A 26 3.82 8.76 -15.08
CA GLU A 26 2.94 8.13 -16.06
C GLU A 26 2.98 6.60 -15.84
N ASP A 27 1.88 5.92 -16.09
CA ASP A 27 1.69 4.47 -15.84
C ASP A 27 1.71 4.02 -14.37
N TYR A 28 1.69 4.95 -13.43
CA TYR A 28 1.62 4.60 -12.02
C TYR A 28 0.21 4.16 -11.61
N VAL A 29 0.09 2.99 -11.01
CA VAL A 29 -1.18 2.48 -10.49
C VAL A 29 -1.46 3.14 -9.13
N ILE A 30 -2.50 3.97 -9.09
CA ILE A 30 -2.96 4.60 -7.85
C ILE A 30 -3.97 3.72 -7.10
N GLY A 31 -4.48 4.21 -5.98
CA GLY A 31 -5.50 3.53 -5.16
C GLY A 31 -4.92 2.90 -3.91
N HIS A 32 -5.39 3.40 -2.77
CA HIS A 32 -4.85 3.06 -1.46
C HIS A 32 -5.92 2.51 -0.50
N GLU A 33 -7.09 2.16 -1.04
CA GLU A 33 -8.21 1.58 -0.27
C GLU A 33 -8.76 0.30 -0.93
N PRO A 34 -7.89 -0.69 -1.25
CA PRO A 34 -8.31 -1.92 -1.90
C PRO A 34 -8.80 -2.98 -0.91
N MET A 35 -9.66 -3.84 -1.41
CA MET A 35 -10.10 -5.08 -0.78
C MET A 35 -10.03 -6.21 -1.82
N GLY A 36 -9.68 -7.40 -1.38
CA GLY A 36 -9.58 -8.53 -2.31
C GLY A 36 -9.54 -9.90 -1.65
N ILE A 37 -9.23 -10.87 -2.47
CA ILE A 37 -9.03 -12.27 -2.08
C ILE A 37 -7.55 -12.61 -2.21
N VAL A 38 -7.00 -13.24 -1.21
CA VAL A 38 -5.62 -13.74 -1.24
C VAL A 38 -5.50 -14.85 -2.28
N GLU A 39 -4.75 -14.62 -3.33
CA GLU A 39 -4.45 -15.62 -4.37
C GLU A 39 -3.20 -16.42 -4.07
N GLU A 40 -2.19 -15.76 -3.53
CA GLU A 40 -0.92 -16.38 -3.21
C GLU A 40 -0.29 -15.72 -1.99
N VAL A 41 0.40 -16.51 -1.18
CA VAL A 41 1.16 -16.04 -0.02
C VAL A 41 2.62 -16.45 -0.13
N GLY A 42 3.52 -15.58 0.29
CA GLY A 42 4.94 -15.92 0.42
C GLY A 42 5.18 -16.90 1.59
N PRO A 43 6.33 -17.59 1.61
CA PRO A 43 6.62 -18.65 2.59
C PRO A 43 6.69 -18.15 4.05
N GLY A 44 6.94 -16.85 4.25
CA GLY A 44 6.98 -16.23 5.58
C GLY A 44 5.63 -15.69 6.07
N VAL A 45 4.58 -15.73 5.25
CA VAL A 45 3.26 -15.17 5.61
C VAL A 45 2.47 -16.21 6.38
N THR A 46 2.14 -15.90 7.63
CA THR A 46 1.43 -16.81 8.55
C THR A 46 0.06 -16.28 8.98
N GLN A 47 -0.22 -15.00 8.75
CA GLN A 47 -1.43 -14.33 9.25
C GLN A 47 -2.64 -14.51 8.32
N VAL A 48 -2.40 -14.78 7.05
CA VAL A 48 -3.44 -14.99 6.03
C VAL A 48 -3.08 -16.18 5.15
N LYS A 49 -4.08 -16.76 4.50
CA LYS A 49 -3.91 -17.87 3.56
C LYS A 49 -4.69 -17.64 2.27
N LYS A 50 -4.36 -18.38 1.22
CA LYS A 50 -5.11 -18.37 -0.03
C LYS A 50 -6.60 -18.57 0.21
N GLY A 51 -7.41 -17.72 -0.41
CA GLY A 51 -8.86 -17.69 -0.32
C GLY A 51 -9.42 -16.75 0.76
N ASP A 52 -8.59 -16.23 1.65
CA ASP A 52 -9.05 -15.27 2.65
C ASP A 52 -9.45 -13.95 1.97
N ARG A 53 -10.54 -13.35 2.46
CA ARG A 53 -10.93 -11.99 2.09
C ARG A 53 -10.24 -11.00 3.01
N VAL A 54 -9.56 -10.02 2.43
CA VAL A 54 -8.75 -9.05 3.17
C VAL A 54 -9.03 -7.63 2.72
N ILE A 55 -8.96 -6.71 3.66
CA ILE A 55 -8.85 -5.27 3.42
C ILE A 55 -7.36 -4.94 3.54
N ILE A 56 -6.82 -4.25 2.56
CA ILE A 56 -5.42 -3.86 2.55
C ILE A 56 -5.33 -2.42 3.06
N PRO A 57 -4.75 -2.17 4.23
CA PRO A 57 -4.48 -0.82 4.68
C PRO A 57 -3.48 -0.14 3.74
N PHE A 58 -3.61 1.15 3.55
CA PHE A 58 -2.69 1.88 2.68
C PHE A 58 -1.25 1.92 3.23
N THR A 59 -1.10 1.85 4.55
CA THR A 59 0.20 1.89 5.22
C THR A 59 0.95 0.58 5.05
N ILE A 60 2.19 0.67 4.59
CA ILE A 60 3.14 -0.44 4.50
C ILE A 60 4.08 -0.36 5.70
N ALA A 61 4.21 -1.46 6.43
CA ALA A 61 5.01 -1.52 7.64
C ALA A 61 5.81 -2.82 7.73
N CYS A 62 7.02 -2.76 8.26
CA CYS A 62 7.90 -3.93 8.38
C CYS A 62 7.54 -4.86 9.55
N GLY A 63 6.78 -4.39 10.54
CA GLY A 63 6.40 -5.14 11.73
C GLY A 63 7.49 -5.22 12.82
N GLU A 64 8.74 -4.85 12.55
CA GLU A 64 9.88 -5.16 13.43
C GLU A 64 10.65 -3.94 13.96
N CYS A 65 10.54 -2.77 13.32
CA CYS A 65 11.23 -1.57 13.76
C CYS A 65 10.65 -1.02 15.08
N PHE A 66 11.32 -0.03 15.66
CA PHE A 66 10.87 0.62 16.89
C PHE A 66 9.41 1.11 16.78
N PHE A 67 9.07 1.77 15.68
CA PHE A 67 7.74 2.32 15.50
C PHE A 67 6.67 1.22 15.40
N CYS A 68 6.90 0.18 14.59
CA CYS A 68 5.96 -0.94 14.46
C CYS A 68 5.72 -1.67 15.78
N LYS A 69 6.78 -1.92 16.55
CA LYS A 69 6.66 -2.55 17.89
C LYS A 69 5.90 -1.71 18.91
N ASN A 70 5.78 -0.41 18.66
CA ASN A 70 5.03 0.52 19.50
C ASN A 70 3.67 0.92 18.90
N GLN A 71 3.15 0.16 17.91
CA GLN A 71 1.86 0.42 17.25
C GLN A 71 1.81 1.78 16.53
N LEU A 72 2.93 2.18 15.96
CA LEU A 72 3.09 3.41 15.18
C LEU A 72 3.49 3.07 13.73
N GLU A 73 2.77 2.14 13.12
CA GLU A 73 3.09 1.58 11.80
C GLU A 73 3.18 2.65 10.71
N SER A 74 2.40 3.73 10.81
CA SER A 74 2.45 4.86 9.87
C SER A 74 3.77 5.62 9.89
N GLN A 75 4.59 5.40 10.90
CA GLN A 75 5.92 5.98 11.06
C GLN A 75 7.04 4.96 10.82
N CYS A 76 6.73 3.84 10.18
CA CYS A 76 7.73 2.82 9.88
C CYS A 76 8.92 3.43 9.12
N ASP A 77 10.12 3.26 9.67
CA ASP A 77 11.37 3.80 9.12
C ASP A 77 12.12 2.80 8.21
N GLN A 78 11.53 1.62 7.99
CA GLN A 78 12.11 0.54 7.19
C GLN A 78 11.31 0.23 5.92
N SER A 79 10.13 0.84 5.74
CA SER A 79 9.24 0.50 4.63
C SER A 79 9.37 1.44 3.42
N ASN A 80 10.09 2.55 3.56
CA ASN A 80 10.29 3.53 2.50
C ASN A 80 11.76 3.59 2.08
N ASP A 81 12.07 3.05 0.91
CA ASP A 81 13.44 3.00 0.35
C ASP A 81 14.04 4.39 0.08
N ASN A 82 13.23 5.44 0.05
CA ASN A 82 13.71 6.82 -0.08
C ASN A 82 14.28 7.38 1.23
N GLY A 83 14.23 6.62 2.33
CA GLY A 83 14.73 7.05 3.64
C GLY A 83 13.79 7.99 4.39
N GLU A 84 12.58 8.22 3.89
CA GLU A 84 11.53 8.94 4.59
C GLU A 84 10.72 8.01 5.49
N MET A 85 9.97 8.56 6.44
CA MET A 85 9.13 7.76 7.32
C MET A 85 7.81 7.41 6.65
N GLY A 86 7.44 6.14 6.74
CA GLY A 86 6.19 5.61 6.21
C GLY A 86 6.22 5.34 4.71
N ALA A 87 5.53 4.28 4.32
CA ALA A 87 5.30 3.94 2.92
C ALA A 87 3.82 3.63 2.71
N TYR A 88 3.31 3.95 1.52
CA TYR A 88 1.88 3.79 1.21
C TYR A 88 1.71 3.15 -0.17
N PHE A 89 0.72 2.27 -0.26
CA PHE A 89 0.27 1.75 -1.54
C PHE A 89 -0.41 2.85 -2.37
N GLY A 90 -0.11 2.93 -3.65
CA GLY A 90 -0.84 3.69 -4.64
C GLY A 90 -0.96 5.19 -4.38
N TYR A 91 0.08 5.81 -3.80
CA TYR A 91 0.00 7.23 -3.42
C TYR A 91 1.01 8.10 -4.16
N SER A 92 2.30 7.98 -3.92
CA SER A 92 3.33 8.78 -4.61
C SER A 92 4.73 8.19 -4.49
N GLY A 93 5.67 8.72 -5.28
CA GLY A 93 7.08 8.37 -5.16
C GLY A 93 7.69 8.72 -3.81
N HIS A 94 7.22 9.78 -3.14
CA HIS A 94 7.69 10.14 -1.79
C HIS A 94 7.32 9.10 -0.73
N THR A 95 6.23 8.39 -0.93
CA THR A 95 5.75 7.35 -0.01
C THR A 95 6.21 5.95 -0.40
N GLY A 96 7.38 5.85 -1.03
CA GLY A 96 8.02 4.60 -1.41
C GLY A 96 7.73 4.12 -2.83
N GLY A 97 6.79 4.75 -3.55
CA GLY A 97 6.48 4.41 -4.95
C GLY A 97 5.82 3.05 -5.16
N TYR A 98 5.20 2.49 -4.14
CA TYR A 98 4.50 1.20 -4.25
C TYR A 98 3.22 1.32 -5.05
N PRO A 99 2.97 0.44 -6.03
CA PRO A 99 1.75 0.46 -6.83
C PRO A 99 0.51 0.26 -5.95
N GLY A 100 -0.61 0.77 -6.42
CA GLY A 100 -1.88 0.73 -5.70
C GLY A 100 -2.85 -0.34 -6.17
N GLY A 101 -4.01 -0.34 -5.54
CA GLY A 101 -5.05 -1.34 -5.74
C GLY A 101 -6.15 -0.96 -6.71
N GLN A 102 -6.04 0.14 -7.48
CA GLN A 102 -6.92 0.38 -8.62
C GLN A 102 -6.44 -0.46 -9.83
N ALA A 103 -6.32 -1.75 -9.61
CA ALA A 103 -5.81 -2.77 -10.52
C ALA A 103 -6.54 -4.10 -10.28
N GLU A 104 -6.32 -5.08 -11.15
CA GLU A 104 -6.87 -6.43 -10.94
C GLU A 104 -6.14 -7.18 -9.82
N TYR A 105 -4.86 -6.89 -9.62
CA TYR A 105 -4.01 -7.52 -8.61
C TYR A 105 -3.15 -6.48 -7.88
N LEU A 106 -2.86 -6.79 -6.63
CA LEU A 106 -1.92 -6.10 -5.75
C LEU A 106 -1.01 -7.11 -5.06
#